data_9251f457ba2ec5fb5d654895a5433f10
#
_entry.id   9251f457ba2ec5fb5d654895a5433f10
#
_cell.length_a   1.000
_cell.length_b   1.000
_cell.length_c   1.000
_cell.angle_alpha   90.00
_cell.angle_beta   90.00
_cell.angle_gamma   90.00
#
_symmetry.space_group_name_H-M   'P 1'
#
loop_
_entity.id
_entity.type
_entity.pdbx_description
1 polymer ?
#
loop_
_entity_poly.entity_id
_entity_poly.type
_entity_poly.pdbx_seq_one_letter_code
_entity_poly.pdbx_strand_id
1 'polypeptide(L)'
;YTDTTEALADEFDCPKITGSVDADRRGEIVEEFQNGNHDLLVLNIEAGGVGITLTEASNVAFVEIPWTFAEIEQAEDRTHRIGQKDSVNVHFLLADDTIDREMFSLVREKKMITDQLNKGKEIEDIEQQNIMASLMERIMKRQEKD
;
A
#
# COMPACT_ATOMS: atom_id res chain seq x y z
N TYR A 1 2.27 -6.31 -6.75
CA TYR A 1 2.81 -7.26 -7.74
C TYR A 1 3.90 -8.10 -7.10
N THR A 2 3.85 -9.44 -7.29
CA THR A 2 4.79 -10.37 -6.65
C THR A 2 6.22 -10.14 -7.12
N ASP A 3 6.40 -9.84 -8.41
CA ASP A 3 7.71 -9.62 -9.02
C ASP A 3 8.46 -8.41 -8.43
N THR A 4 7.75 -7.30 -8.18
CA THR A 4 8.32 -6.11 -7.53
C THR A 4 8.74 -6.41 -6.10
N THR A 5 7.89 -7.15 -5.35
CA THR A 5 8.20 -7.57 -3.97
C THR A 5 9.44 -8.46 -3.93
N GLU A 6 9.58 -9.38 -4.87
CA GLU A 6 10.74 -10.25 -4.96
C GLU A 6 12.01 -9.48 -5.31
N ALA A 7 11.95 -8.63 -6.34
CA ALA A 7 13.10 -7.82 -6.75
C ALA A 7 13.61 -6.91 -5.63
N LEU A 8 12.70 -6.28 -4.88
CA LEU A 8 13.08 -5.43 -3.75
C LEU A 8 13.70 -6.24 -2.60
N ALA A 9 13.13 -7.39 -2.27
CA ALA A 9 13.67 -8.23 -1.21
C ALA A 9 15.06 -8.75 -1.55
N ASP A 10 15.29 -9.11 -2.80
CA ASP A 10 16.60 -9.57 -3.27
C ASP A 10 17.64 -8.43 -3.32
N GLU A 11 17.24 -7.22 -3.78
CA GLU A 11 18.13 -6.05 -3.83
C GLU A 11 18.60 -5.59 -2.45
N PHE A 12 17.70 -5.62 -1.46
CA PHE A 12 17.99 -5.16 -0.10
C PHE A 12 18.36 -6.29 0.87
N ASP A 13 18.43 -7.54 0.40
CA ASP A 13 18.71 -8.73 1.23
C ASP A 13 17.85 -8.77 2.50
N CYS A 14 16.54 -8.62 2.34
CA CYS A 14 15.59 -8.51 3.45
C CYS A 14 14.43 -9.50 3.32
N PRO A 15 13.76 -9.85 4.44
CA PRO A 15 12.62 -10.74 4.40
C PRO A 15 11.45 -10.15 3.62
N LYS A 16 10.64 -11.04 3.04
CA LYS A 16 9.43 -10.70 2.29
C LYS A 16 8.21 -11.49 2.73
N ILE A 17 7.03 -10.86 2.63
CA ILE A 17 5.74 -11.50 2.83
C ILE A 17 4.90 -11.33 1.56
N THR A 18 4.63 -12.46 0.89
CA THR A 18 3.76 -12.54 -0.28
C THR A 18 2.59 -13.47 0.00
N GLY A 19 1.62 -13.54 -0.92
CA GLY A 19 0.49 -14.47 -0.80
C GLY A 19 0.89 -15.96 -0.75
N SER A 20 2.08 -16.30 -1.24
CA SER A 20 2.61 -17.67 -1.24
C SER A 20 3.28 -18.08 0.08
N VAL A 21 3.55 -17.12 0.98
CA VAL A 21 4.14 -17.40 2.31
C VAL A 21 3.07 -17.99 3.22
N ASP A 22 3.31 -19.19 3.74
CA ASP A 22 2.39 -19.83 4.67
C ASP A 22 2.27 -19.07 6.01
N ALA A 23 1.23 -19.39 6.79
CA ALA A 23 0.89 -18.66 8.00
C ALA A 23 1.98 -18.75 9.08
N ASP A 24 2.61 -19.93 9.22
CA ASP A 24 3.63 -20.17 10.25
C ASP A 24 4.90 -19.37 9.92
N ARG A 25 5.38 -19.47 8.70
CA ARG A 25 6.56 -18.70 8.23
C ARG A 25 6.31 -17.20 8.28
N ARG A 26 5.10 -16.76 7.96
CA ARG A 26 4.71 -15.34 8.08
C ARG A 26 4.80 -14.88 9.55
N GLY A 27 4.32 -15.69 10.48
CA GLY A 27 4.42 -15.41 11.92
C GLY A 27 5.87 -15.24 12.36
N GLU A 28 6.76 -16.13 11.95
CA GLU A 28 8.20 -16.06 12.25
C GLU A 28 8.84 -14.76 11.71
N ILE A 29 8.58 -14.42 10.44
CA ILE A 29 9.11 -13.21 9.82
C ILE A 29 8.65 -11.95 10.58
N VAL A 30 7.37 -11.91 10.94
CA VAL A 30 6.81 -10.78 11.71
C VAL A 30 7.47 -10.70 13.10
N GLU A 31 7.66 -11.82 13.77
CA GLU A 31 8.32 -11.86 15.09
C GLU A 31 9.79 -11.42 14.99
N GLU A 32 10.53 -11.91 14.00
CA GLU A 32 11.91 -11.51 13.72
C GLU A 32 12.01 -9.99 13.49
N PHE A 33 11.10 -9.43 12.70
CA PHE A 33 11.04 -7.99 12.43
C PHE A 33 10.70 -7.19 13.70
N GLN A 34 9.69 -7.61 14.45
CA GLN A 34 9.28 -6.95 15.71
C GLN A 34 10.36 -7.00 16.80
N ASN A 35 11.26 -7.96 16.75
CA ASN A 35 12.41 -8.07 17.64
C ASN A 35 13.62 -7.25 17.15
N GLY A 36 13.50 -6.51 16.05
CA GLY A 36 14.58 -5.67 15.49
C GLY A 36 15.68 -6.47 14.80
N ASN A 37 15.42 -7.71 14.38
CA ASN A 37 16.40 -8.52 13.67
C ASN A 37 16.54 -8.11 12.19
N HIS A 38 15.61 -7.30 11.69
CA HIS A 38 15.60 -6.80 10.32
C HIS A 38 15.23 -5.31 10.30
N ASP A 39 16.01 -4.52 9.58
CA ASP A 39 15.75 -3.08 9.39
C ASP A 39 14.69 -2.80 8.33
N LEU A 40 14.44 -3.76 7.44
CA LEU A 40 13.50 -3.65 6.33
C LEU A 40 12.69 -4.94 6.18
N LEU A 41 11.40 -4.79 5.91
CA LEU A 41 10.50 -5.87 5.53
C LEU A 41 9.72 -5.46 4.29
N VAL A 42 9.78 -6.25 3.24
CA VAL A 42 9.00 -6.03 2.01
C VAL A 42 7.75 -6.91 2.04
N LEU A 43 6.59 -6.31 1.76
CA LEU A 43 5.34 -7.06 1.76
C LEU A 43 4.41 -6.62 0.63
N ASN A 44 3.67 -7.59 0.11
CA ASN A 44 2.57 -7.32 -0.79
C ASN A 44 1.34 -6.88 0.05
N ILE A 45 0.66 -5.82 -0.37
CA ILE A 45 -0.50 -5.25 0.33
C ILE A 45 -1.58 -6.32 0.56
N GLU A 46 -1.91 -7.12 -0.45
CA GLU A 46 -2.90 -8.20 -0.35
C GLU A 46 -2.48 -9.28 0.66
N ALA A 47 -1.19 -9.63 0.69
CA ALA A 47 -0.67 -10.63 1.62
C ALA A 47 -0.60 -10.08 3.06
N GLY A 48 -0.38 -8.78 3.21
CA GLY A 48 -0.43 -8.05 4.47
C GLY A 48 -1.85 -7.95 5.06
N GLY A 49 -2.90 -8.23 4.28
CA GLY A 49 -4.31 -8.13 4.69
C GLY A 49 -4.71 -9.01 5.89
N VAL A 50 -3.91 -10.00 6.26
CA VAL A 50 -4.20 -10.93 7.36
C VAL A 50 -3.50 -10.45 8.65
N GLY A 51 -4.15 -9.56 9.40
CA GLY A 51 -3.96 -9.36 10.85
C GLY A 51 -2.55 -9.16 11.42
N ILE A 52 -1.51 -8.94 10.61
CA ILE A 52 -0.14 -8.75 11.10
C ILE A 52 0.01 -7.40 11.82
N THR A 53 0.92 -7.34 12.77
CA THR A 53 1.27 -6.13 13.52
C THR A 53 2.74 -5.81 13.30
N LEU A 54 3.04 -4.56 12.91
CA LEU A 54 4.40 -4.11 12.56
C LEU A 54 4.74 -2.81 13.30
N THR A 55 4.50 -2.79 14.61
CA THR A 55 4.70 -1.59 15.45
C THR A 55 6.16 -1.22 15.68
N GLU A 56 7.11 -2.05 15.30
CA GLU A 56 8.54 -1.68 15.29
C GLU A 56 8.86 -0.75 14.11
N ALA A 57 8.06 -0.80 13.02
CA ALA A 57 8.25 0.10 11.89
C ALA A 57 7.77 1.52 12.21
N SER A 58 8.64 2.50 12.04
CA SER A 58 8.33 3.94 12.10
C SER A 58 8.23 4.59 10.70
N ASN A 59 8.53 3.83 9.64
CA ASN A 59 8.43 4.29 8.26
C ASN A 59 7.72 3.24 7.42
N VAL A 60 6.80 3.68 6.58
CA VAL A 60 6.10 2.87 5.58
C VAL A 60 6.34 3.50 4.21
N ALA A 61 6.74 2.71 3.23
CA ALA A 61 6.93 3.19 1.85
C ALA A 61 6.04 2.39 0.88
N PHE A 62 5.18 3.09 0.16
CA PHE A 62 4.43 2.52 -0.95
C PHE A 62 5.23 2.69 -2.24
N VAL A 63 5.68 1.58 -2.81
CA VAL A 63 6.38 1.54 -4.11
C VAL A 63 5.38 1.44 -5.25
N GLU A 64 4.23 0.86 -4.99
CA GLU A 64 3.08 0.80 -5.90
C GLU A 64 1.88 1.47 -5.25
N ILE A 65 1.14 2.25 -6.01
CA ILE A 65 -0.04 2.94 -5.50
C ILE A 65 -1.25 2.00 -5.53
N PRO A 66 -1.85 1.70 -4.38
CA PRO A 66 -3.09 0.92 -4.33
C PRO A 66 -4.24 1.58 -5.10
N TRP A 67 -5.20 0.78 -5.52
CA TRP A 67 -6.38 1.26 -6.26
C TRP A 67 -7.39 2.00 -5.38
N THR A 68 -7.34 1.76 -4.08
CA THR A 68 -8.25 2.40 -3.13
C THR A 68 -7.49 3.01 -1.95
N PHE A 69 -8.07 4.03 -1.35
CA PHE A 69 -7.49 4.62 -0.14
C PHE A 69 -7.66 3.70 1.08
N ALA A 70 -8.67 2.84 1.08
CA ALA A 70 -8.88 1.85 2.12
C ALA A 70 -7.71 0.86 2.24
N GLU A 71 -7.11 0.46 1.12
CA GLU A 71 -5.90 -0.38 1.11
C GLU A 71 -4.70 0.35 1.72
N ILE A 72 -4.57 1.67 1.48
CA ILE A 72 -3.54 2.50 2.10
C ILE A 72 -3.76 2.55 3.61
N GLU A 73 -4.96 2.91 4.07
CA GLU A 73 -5.31 2.96 5.50
C GLU A 73 -5.08 1.59 6.17
N GLN A 74 -5.49 0.51 5.51
CA GLN A 74 -5.29 -0.83 6.03
C GLN A 74 -3.79 -1.17 6.19
N ALA A 75 -2.94 -0.76 5.26
CA ALA A 75 -1.49 -0.97 5.36
C ALA A 75 -0.87 -0.09 6.46
N GLU A 76 -1.29 1.17 6.57
CA GLU A 76 -0.86 2.07 7.64
C GLU A 76 -1.25 1.55 9.03
N ASP A 77 -2.44 1.00 9.19
CA ASP A 77 -2.95 0.42 10.43
C ASP A 77 -2.14 -0.80 10.93
N ARG A 78 -1.27 -1.37 10.11
CA ARG A 78 -0.32 -2.43 10.55
C ARG A 78 0.79 -1.87 11.43
N THR A 79 1.18 -0.65 11.17
CA THR A 79 2.25 0.06 11.90
C THR A 79 1.67 1.02 12.92
N HIS A 80 0.59 1.71 12.61
CA HIS A 80 -0.11 2.65 13.49
C HIS A 80 -1.11 1.92 14.39
N ARG A 81 -0.60 1.14 15.33
CA ARG A 81 -1.40 0.28 16.21
C ARG A 81 -1.02 0.48 17.69
N ILE A 82 -1.85 -0.06 18.60
CA ILE A 82 -1.53 -0.08 20.04
C ILE A 82 -0.18 -0.79 20.23
N GLY A 83 0.77 -0.08 20.82
CA GLY A 83 2.16 -0.54 20.99
C GLY A 83 3.18 0.24 20.17
N GLN A 84 2.74 1.03 19.19
CA GLN A 84 3.62 1.97 18.48
C GLN A 84 4.08 3.07 19.44
N LYS A 85 5.39 3.29 19.50
CA LYS A 85 6.03 4.27 20.40
C LYS A 85 6.43 5.55 19.67
N ASP A 86 6.59 5.45 18.36
CA ASP A 86 7.10 6.53 17.53
C ASP A 86 6.03 7.04 16.53
N SER A 87 6.28 8.20 15.96
CA SER A 87 5.47 8.69 14.85
C SER A 87 5.75 7.84 13.61
N VAL A 88 4.68 7.40 12.93
CA VAL A 88 4.80 6.67 11.68
C VAL A 88 4.82 7.67 10.52
N ASN A 89 5.87 7.61 9.70
CA ASN A 89 5.98 8.36 8.46
C ASN A 89 5.56 7.48 7.28
N VAL A 90 4.71 8.02 6.42
CA VAL A 90 4.23 7.32 5.23
C VAL A 90 4.79 8.00 3.98
N HIS A 91 5.47 7.23 3.15
CA HIS A 91 6.14 7.68 1.94
C HIS A 91 5.47 7.05 0.72
N PHE A 92 5.18 7.85 -0.30
CA PHE A 92 4.71 7.39 -1.60
C PHE A 92 5.79 7.64 -2.64
N LEU A 93 6.34 6.56 -3.21
CA LEU A 93 7.39 6.62 -4.22
C LEU A 93 6.74 6.73 -5.60
N LEU A 94 6.69 7.93 -6.12
CA LEU A 94 6.05 8.24 -7.39
C LEU A 94 7.12 8.55 -8.43
N ALA A 95 7.12 7.82 -9.54
CA ALA A 95 7.98 8.15 -10.66
C ALA A 95 7.42 9.36 -11.43
N ASP A 96 8.30 10.29 -11.82
CA ASP A 96 7.90 11.42 -12.64
C ASP A 96 7.51 10.97 -14.05
N ASP A 97 6.54 11.65 -14.65
CA ASP A 97 6.00 11.38 -15.98
C ASP A 97 5.40 9.97 -16.16
N THR A 98 4.97 9.36 -15.07
CA THR A 98 4.28 8.06 -15.07
C THR A 98 2.82 8.18 -14.68
N ILE A 99 2.09 7.07 -14.87
CA ILE A 99 0.70 6.91 -14.46
C ILE A 99 0.52 6.99 -12.93
N ASP A 100 1.57 6.75 -12.15
CA ASP A 100 1.51 6.69 -10.68
C ASP A 100 1.04 8.00 -10.07
N ARG A 101 1.52 9.14 -10.60
CA ARG A 101 1.08 10.48 -10.14
C ARG A 101 -0.41 10.70 -10.38
N GLU A 102 -0.89 10.32 -11.56
CA GLU A 102 -2.32 10.45 -11.90
C GLU A 102 -3.17 9.53 -11.02
N MET A 103 -2.72 8.30 -10.83
CA MET A 103 -3.35 7.31 -9.97
C MET A 103 -3.45 7.81 -8.53
N PHE A 104 -2.35 8.27 -7.95
CA PHE A 104 -2.31 8.81 -6.59
C PHE A 104 -3.24 10.02 -6.42
N SER A 105 -3.25 10.93 -7.40
CA SER A 105 -4.16 12.07 -7.39
C SER A 105 -5.63 11.64 -7.38
N LEU A 106 -5.98 10.63 -8.20
CA LEU A 106 -7.34 10.10 -8.27
C LEU A 106 -7.77 9.40 -6.99
N VAL A 107 -6.90 8.57 -6.41
CA VAL A 107 -7.18 7.87 -5.16
C VAL A 107 -7.42 8.87 -4.04
N ARG A 108 -6.61 9.93 -3.93
CA ARG A 108 -6.81 11.00 -2.94
C ARG A 108 -8.09 11.80 -3.17
N GLU A 109 -8.41 12.14 -4.41
CA GLU A 109 -9.63 12.86 -4.76
C GLU A 109 -10.87 12.05 -4.38
N LYS A 110 -10.88 10.76 -4.68
CA LYS A 110 -11.98 9.87 -4.33
C LYS A 110 -12.14 9.73 -2.81
N LYS A 111 -11.04 9.62 -2.06
CA LYS A 111 -11.12 9.64 -0.60
C LYS A 111 -11.82 10.90 -0.09
N MET A 112 -11.41 12.07 -0.56
CA MET A 112 -12.04 13.33 -0.11
C MET A 112 -13.55 13.34 -0.37
N ILE A 113 -14.00 12.81 -1.51
CA ILE A 113 -15.42 12.70 -1.85
C ILE A 113 -16.10 11.68 -0.93
N THR A 114 -15.50 10.53 -0.73
CA THR A 114 -16.03 9.46 0.14
C THR A 114 -16.17 9.95 1.57
N ASP A 115 -15.16 10.62 2.12
CA ASP A 115 -15.19 11.19 3.46
C ASP A 115 -16.31 12.25 3.63
N GLN A 116 -16.60 13.02 2.58
CA GLN A 116 -17.70 13.99 2.58
C GLN A 116 -19.08 13.33 2.48
N LEU A 117 -19.20 12.25 1.73
CA LEU A 117 -20.45 11.52 1.53
C LEU A 117 -20.71 10.51 2.65
N ASN A 118 -19.70 10.26 3.48
CA ASN A 118 -19.67 9.08 4.31
C ASN A 118 -20.67 9.08 5.43
N LYS A 119 -21.42 8.05 5.31
CA LYS A 119 -21.73 7.31 6.54
C LYS A 119 -22.22 5.90 6.16
N GLY A 120 -21.25 5.07 5.79
CA GLY A 120 -21.37 3.62 5.84
C GLY A 120 -22.05 2.93 4.67
N LYS A 121 -21.24 2.46 3.71
CA LYS A 121 -21.49 1.21 2.94
C LYS A 121 -20.24 0.78 2.18
N GLU A 122 -20.08 -0.54 1.98
CA GLU A 122 -19.04 -1.17 1.18
C GLU A 122 -19.02 -0.58 -0.25
N ILE A 123 -17.96 0.19 -0.55
CA ILE A 123 -17.83 0.95 -1.81
C ILE A 123 -16.60 0.48 -2.61
N GLU A 124 -15.79 -0.46 -2.10
CA GLU A 124 -14.49 -0.82 -2.67
C GLU A 124 -14.54 -1.21 -4.15
N ASP A 125 -15.44 -2.11 -4.56
CA ASP A 125 -15.51 -2.56 -5.95
C ASP A 125 -15.96 -1.45 -6.91
N ILE A 126 -16.87 -0.60 -6.46
CA ILE A 126 -17.37 0.55 -7.23
C ILE A 126 -16.28 1.62 -7.33
N GLU A 127 -15.48 1.80 -6.30
CA GLU A 127 -14.40 2.76 -6.25
C GLU A 127 -13.28 2.39 -7.24
N GLN A 128 -12.84 1.14 -7.29
CA GLN A 128 -11.84 0.66 -8.25
C GLN A 128 -12.28 0.88 -9.71
N GLN A 129 -13.52 0.51 -10.05
CA GLN A 129 -14.06 0.72 -11.39
C GLN A 129 -14.13 2.20 -11.78
N ASN A 130 -14.52 3.06 -10.86
CA ASN A 130 -14.58 4.50 -11.08
C ASN A 130 -13.19 5.13 -11.24
N ILE A 131 -12.21 4.67 -10.48
CA ILE A 131 -10.81 5.13 -10.60
C ILE A 131 -10.25 4.72 -11.97
N MET A 132 -10.45 3.47 -12.39
CA MET A 132 -9.99 2.97 -13.69
C MET A 132 -10.59 3.78 -14.84
N ALA A 133 -11.91 4.02 -14.84
CA ALA A 133 -12.57 4.81 -15.87
C ALA A 133 -12.05 6.25 -15.91
N SER A 134 -11.89 6.89 -14.75
CA SER A 134 -11.37 8.26 -14.64
C SER A 134 -9.91 8.36 -15.08
N LEU A 135 -9.11 7.34 -14.81
CA LEU A 135 -7.72 7.26 -15.23
C LEU A 135 -7.61 7.14 -16.76
N MET A 136 -8.40 6.25 -17.37
CA MET A 136 -8.44 6.11 -18.83
C MET A 136 -8.84 7.42 -19.52
N GLU A 137 -9.85 8.12 -18.99
CA GLU A 137 -10.26 9.42 -19.53
C GLU A 137 -9.14 10.47 -19.48
N ARG A 138 -8.39 10.54 -18.37
CA ARG A 138 -7.26 11.46 -18.23
C ARG A 138 -6.11 11.14 -19.18
N ILE A 139 -5.79 9.86 -19.36
CA ILE A 139 -4.76 9.41 -20.31
C ILE A 139 -5.17 9.78 -21.75
N MET A 140 -6.40 9.51 -22.14
CA MET A 140 -6.90 9.84 -23.49
C MET A 140 -6.85 11.35 -23.76
N LYS A 141 -7.26 12.18 -22.79
CA LYS A 141 -7.18 13.65 -22.92
C LYS A 141 -5.74 14.19 -22.99
N ARG A 142 -4.77 13.46 -22.44
CA ARG A 142 -3.35 13.83 -22.54
C ARG A 142 -2.81 13.54 -23.95
N GLN A 143 -3.18 12.39 -24.54
CA GLN A 143 -2.76 12.01 -25.89
C GLN A 143 -3.37 12.89 -27.00
N GLU A 144 -4.51 13.56 -26.76
CA GLU A 144 -5.12 14.49 -27.70
C GLU A 144 -4.48 15.89 -27.71
N LYS A 145 -3.58 16.19 -26.76
CA LYS A 145 -2.92 17.49 -26.60
C LYS A 145 -1.48 17.53 -27.09
N ASP A 146 -0.90 16.39 -27.41
CA ASP A 146 0.42 16.20 -28.02
C ASP A 146 0.30 15.99 -29.55
#